data_f5961ae19670b244593544d31d2d8398
#
_entry.id   f5961ae19670b244593544d31d2d8398
#
_cell.length_a   1.000
_cell.length_b   1.000
_cell.length_c   1.000
_cell.angle_alpha   90.00
_cell.angle_beta   90.00
_cell.angle_gamma   90.00
#
_symmetry.space_group_name_H-M   'P 1'
#
loop_
_entity.id
_entity.type
_entity.pdbx_description
1 polymer ?
#
loop_
_entity_poly.entity_id
_entity_poly.type
_entity_poly.pdbx_seq_one_letter_code
_entity_poly.pdbx_strand_id
1 'polypeptide(L)'
;MKSQRKIVRRVLLAAAAAMVLLSGCKAEIPLISKISETKAYTLPQSMVIVATERNRYQQIYTNQIWGVDLPDGQTFEAYLVDQVKEFLQEMKMMNLLAQRKGVTLTSAEKEEIRKASEEYFASLTKDDLSYMGATEEDIRTMYEEYYLSNKVVGELTKDLNLEISDSEAKVILVDQIVMSDKTEAENVLSKAGAAGADFSALAKEYSENGTIERKIGKGENPGPYEDAAFSLSTGQISPAVVEDQGKYYIIRCVNDYDQDATQERKAGLHQKRKKEAFDQIYSQFKKENPVTFSNDIWRNVKFSKDDKTTTANFFEIYRKYFSD
;
A
#
# COMPACT_ATOMS: atom_id res chain seq x y z
N MET A 1 -8.05 -17.82 19.80
CA MET A 1 -6.77 -17.09 19.94
C MET A 1 -5.50 -17.98 20.11
N LYS A 2 -5.57 -19.30 20.28
CA LYS A 2 -4.37 -20.18 20.39
C LYS A 2 -3.91 -20.83 19.07
N SER A 3 -4.71 -20.78 18.01
CA SER A 3 -4.40 -21.38 16.70
C SER A 3 -3.52 -20.48 15.81
N GLN A 4 -3.71 -19.20 15.84
CA GLN A 4 -2.94 -18.23 15.03
C GLN A 4 -1.42 -18.19 15.39
N ARG A 5 -1.06 -18.50 16.65
CA ARG A 5 0.35 -18.50 17.09
C ARG A 5 1.19 -19.68 16.57
N LYS A 6 0.56 -20.76 16.12
CA LYS A 6 1.27 -21.95 15.60
C LYS A 6 1.61 -21.84 14.11
N ILE A 7 0.84 -21.08 13.34
CA ILE A 7 1.08 -20.87 11.90
C ILE A 7 2.23 -19.87 11.72
N VAL A 8 2.28 -18.80 12.51
CA VAL A 8 3.38 -17.82 12.47
C VAL A 8 4.74 -18.44 12.84
N ARG A 9 4.75 -19.45 13.71
CA ARG A 9 6.00 -20.13 14.13
C ARG A 9 6.57 -21.09 13.08
N ARG A 10 5.73 -21.61 12.15
CA ARG A 10 6.17 -22.53 11.08
C ARG A 10 6.66 -21.79 9.84
N VAL A 11 6.19 -20.59 9.57
CA VAL A 11 6.65 -19.72 8.47
C VAL A 11 8.01 -19.09 8.81
N LEU A 12 8.30 -18.83 10.09
CA LEU A 12 9.58 -18.28 10.53
C LEU A 12 10.76 -19.28 10.44
N LEU A 13 10.51 -20.58 10.35
CA LEU A 13 11.58 -21.59 10.24
C LEU A 13 11.98 -21.89 8.78
N ALA A 14 11.15 -21.55 7.80
CA ALA A 14 11.48 -21.72 6.38
C ALA A 14 12.29 -20.52 5.81
N ALA A 15 12.16 -19.33 6.41
CA ALA A 15 12.91 -18.13 5.99
C ALA A 15 14.35 -18.08 6.49
N ALA A 16 14.72 -18.90 7.49
CA ALA A 16 16.08 -18.94 8.04
C ALA A 16 17.09 -19.71 7.18
N ALA A 17 16.65 -20.50 6.19
CA ALA A 17 17.54 -21.33 5.37
C ALA A 17 18.04 -20.65 4.08
N ALA A 18 17.51 -19.46 3.69
CA ALA A 18 17.91 -18.74 2.48
C ALA A 18 18.98 -17.66 2.71
N MET A 19 19.51 -17.51 3.94
CA MET A 19 20.45 -16.43 4.29
C MET A 19 21.95 -16.83 4.24
N VAL A 20 22.34 -17.88 3.55
CA VAL A 20 23.74 -18.38 3.61
C VAL A 20 24.45 -18.43 2.24
N LEU A 21 24.13 -17.59 1.28
CA LEU A 21 24.97 -17.47 0.07
C LEU A 21 25.08 -16.01 -0.43
N LEU A 22 25.55 -15.09 0.40
CA LEU A 22 26.14 -13.82 -0.07
C LEU A 22 27.50 -13.59 0.59
N SER A 23 28.45 -14.49 0.30
CA SER A 23 29.87 -14.27 0.60
C SER A 23 30.54 -13.68 -0.64
N GLY A 24 30.60 -12.36 -0.70
CA GLY A 24 31.32 -11.68 -1.76
C GLY A 24 31.44 -10.18 -1.53
N CYS A 25 32.62 -9.74 -1.11
CA CYS A 25 33.08 -8.38 -0.87
C CYS A 25 32.78 -7.81 0.51
N LYS A 26 33.73 -8.02 1.44
CA LYS A 26 33.87 -7.22 2.66
C LYS A 26 34.37 -5.82 2.29
N ALA A 27 33.45 -4.91 1.96
CA ALA A 27 33.67 -3.51 2.25
C ALA A 27 33.28 -3.32 3.72
N GLU A 28 34.20 -3.01 4.60
CA GLU A 28 33.90 -2.60 5.96
C GLU A 28 33.16 -1.27 5.89
N ILE A 29 31.82 -1.35 5.90
CA ILE A 29 30.97 -0.18 6.05
C ILE A 29 31.19 0.29 7.48
N PRO A 30 31.61 1.56 7.72
CA PRO A 30 31.85 2.04 9.08
C PRO A 30 30.58 1.79 9.90
N LEU A 31 30.74 1.14 11.06
CA LEU A 31 29.66 0.98 12.03
C LEU A 31 29.10 2.38 12.30
N ILE A 32 27.87 2.64 11.91
CA ILE A 32 27.15 3.83 12.38
C ILE A 32 27.04 3.61 13.89
N SER A 33 27.93 4.26 14.66
CA SER A 33 27.86 4.27 16.11
C SER A 33 26.42 4.64 16.49
N LYS A 34 25.84 3.98 17.48
CA LYS A 34 24.47 4.20 17.97
C LYS A 34 24.14 5.69 17.91
N ILE A 35 23.36 6.08 16.89
CA ILE A 35 22.86 7.46 16.80
C ILE A 35 21.74 7.51 17.84
N SER A 36 22.07 8.02 19.02
CA SER A 36 21.12 8.12 20.13
C SER A 36 20.03 9.17 19.84
N GLU A 37 20.38 10.19 19.07
CA GLU A 37 19.47 11.24 18.65
C GLU A 37 19.93 11.83 17.30
N THR A 38 19.03 12.07 16.37
CA THR A 38 19.30 12.72 15.10
C THR A 38 18.22 13.73 14.76
N LYS A 39 18.61 14.79 14.04
CA LYS A 39 17.65 15.67 13.36
C LYS A 39 17.26 15.00 12.05
N ALA A 40 15.96 14.83 11.83
CA ALA A 40 15.49 14.33 10.54
C ALA A 40 15.84 15.33 9.44
N TYR A 41 15.33 16.56 9.58
CA TYR A 41 15.50 17.67 8.63
C TYR A 41 15.61 19.00 9.38
N THR A 42 16.04 20.05 8.69
CA THR A 42 15.97 21.42 9.20
C THR A 42 14.53 21.92 9.20
N LEU A 43 14.26 23.03 9.91
CA LEU A 43 12.92 23.65 9.87
C LEU A 43 12.53 24.09 8.45
N PRO A 44 13.38 24.79 7.66
CA PRO A 44 13.06 25.13 6.27
C PRO A 44 12.73 23.91 5.40
N GLN A 45 13.51 22.84 5.47
CA GLN A 45 13.26 21.60 4.75
C GLN A 45 11.92 20.98 5.15
N SER A 46 11.62 20.92 6.44
CA SER A 46 10.35 20.40 6.94
C SER A 46 9.16 21.26 6.50
N MET A 47 9.34 22.58 6.46
CA MET A 47 8.31 23.52 6.03
C MET A 47 7.94 23.38 4.55
N VAL A 48 8.80 22.84 3.69
CA VAL A 48 8.43 22.50 2.30
C VAL A 48 7.24 21.54 2.27
N ILE A 49 7.29 20.49 3.06
CA ILE A 49 6.20 19.50 3.12
C ILE A 49 5.02 20.03 3.93
N VAL A 50 5.26 20.73 5.04
CA VAL A 50 4.20 21.38 5.83
C VAL A 50 3.38 22.34 4.95
N ALA A 51 4.03 23.22 4.17
CA ALA A 51 3.35 24.17 3.29
C ALA A 51 2.56 23.45 2.21
N THR A 52 3.16 22.46 1.57
CA THR A 52 2.51 21.64 0.53
C THR A 52 1.22 21.01 1.06
N GLU A 53 1.29 20.28 2.16
CA GLU A 53 0.15 19.56 2.72
C GLU A 53 -0.90 20.53 3.30
N ARG A 54 -0.45 21.57 4.03
CA ARG A 54 -1.34 22.61 4.52
C ARG A 54 -2.17 23.20 3.38
N ASN A 55 -1.52 23.66 2.31
CA ASN A 55 -2.21 24.32 1.20
C ASN A 55 -3.14 23.36 0.44
N ARG A 56 -2.73 22.09 0.30
CA ARG A 56 -3.57 21.06 -0.32
C ARG A 56 -4.90 20.86 0.43
N TYR A 57 -4.86 20.79 1.76
CA TYR A 57 -6.06 20.70 2.57
C TYR A 57 -6.87 21.99 2.56
N GLN A 58 -6.22 23.15 2.67
CA GLN A 58 -6.91 24.45 2.70
C GLN A 58 -7.63 24.76 1.38
N GLN A 59 -7.10 24.37 0.24
CA GLN A 59 -7.76 24.50 -1.06
C GLN A 59 -9.09 23.73 -1.14
N ILE A 60 -9.22 22.63 -0.40
CA ILE A 60 -10.43 21.80 -0.42
C ILE A 60 -11.41 22.23 0.67
N TYR A 61 -10.92 22.53 1.88
CA TYR A 61 -11.74 22.69 3.08
C TYR A 61 -11.73 24.11 3.65
N THR A 62 -11.07 25.06 2.99
CA THR A 62 -10.78 26.42 3.49
C THR A 62 -9.94 26.45 4.75
N ASN A 63 -9.61 27.66 5.25
CA ASN A 63 -8.81 27.84 6.47
C ASN A 63 -9.55 27.46 7.77
N GLN A 64 -10.85 27.22 7.72
CA GLN A 64 -11.63 26.82 8.89
C GLN A 64 -11.27 25.43 9.40
N ILE A 65 -10.70 24.57 8.55
CA ILE A 65 -10.32 23.22 8.93
C ILE A 65 -9.29 23.19 10.08
N TRP A 66 -8.45 24.21 10.20
CA TRP A 66 -7.35 24.23 11.17
C TRP A 66 -7.80 24.30 12.63
N GLY A 67 -9.00 24.79 12.87
CA GLY A 67 -9.60 24.87 14.21
C GLY A 67 -10.58 23.71 14.50
N VAL A 68 -10.71 22.73 13.63
CA VAL A 68 -11.61 21.59 13.85
C VAL A 68 -11.00 20.65 14.88
N ASP A 69 -11.75 20.33 15.93
CA ASP A 69 -11.38 19.33 16.93
C ASP A 69 -11.68 17.92 16.41
N LEU A 70 -10.71 17.03 16.52
CA LEU A 70 -10.85 15.62 16.22
C LEU A 70 -11.40 14.85 17.42
N PRO A 71 -11.92 13.61 17.26
CA PRO A 71 -12.51 12.83 18.34
C PRO A 71 -11.58 12.55 19.52
N ASP A 72 -10.25 12.61 19.33
CA ASP A 72 -9.22 12.45 20.36
C ASP A 72 -8.87 13.76 21.08
N GLY A 73 -9.53 14.88 20.73
CA GLY A 73 -9.33 16.20 21.30
C GLY A 73 -8.17 17.00 20.70
N GLN A 74 -7.50 16.46 19.68
CA GLN A 74 -6.46 17.18 18.94
C GLN A 74 -7.10 18.09 17.88
N THR A 75 -6.51 19.27 17.59
CA THR A 75 -6.95 20.08 16.44
C THR A 75 -6.44 19.45 15.12
N PHE A 76 -7.15 19.71 14.01
CA PHE A 76 -6.70 19.22 12.70
C PHE A 76 -5.33 19.81 12.31
N GLU A 77 -5.01 21.04 12.73
CA GLU A 77 -3.67 21.64 12.59
C GLU A 77 -2.60 20.77 13.27
N ALA A 78 -2.79 20.44 14.54
CA ALA A 78 -1.84 19.62 15.30
C ALA A 78 -1.70 18.21 14.68
N TYR A 79 -2.80 17.59 14.28
CA TYR A 79 -2.82 16.32 13.57
C TYR A 79 -1.99 16.36 12.29
N LEU A 80 -2.17 17.38 11.44
CA LEU A 80 -1.42 17.47 10.19
C LEU A 80 0.09 17.67 10.44
N VAL A 81 0.47 18.48 11.45
CA VAL A 81 1.87 18.62 11.85
C VAL A 81 2.46 17.29 12.27
N ASP A 82 1.73 16.49 13.07
CA ASP A 82 2.20 15.17 13.48
C ASP A 82 2.32 14.21 12.30
N GLN A 83 1.37 14.21 11.34
CA GLN A 83 1.45 13.39 10.14
C GLN A 83 2.67 13.75 9.27
N VAL A 84 2.94 15.04 9.07
CA VAL A 84 4.13 15.48 8.32
C VAL A 84 5.41 15.11 9.05
N LYS A 85 5.44 15.23 10.36
CA LYS A 85 6.58 14.83 11.19
C LYS A 85 6.86 13.32 11.06
N GLU A 86 5.84 12.48 11.18
CA GLU A 86 5.97 11.03 11.00
C GLU A 86 6.45 10.68 9.60
N PHE A 87 5.88 11.29 8.57
CA PHE A 87 6.32 11.12 7.18
C PHE A 87 7.81 11.45 7.00
N LEU A 88 8.27 12.59 7.52
CA LEU A 88 9.65 13.01 7.40
C LEU A 88 10.62 12.12 8.21
N GLN A 89 10.20 11.66 9.38
CA GLN A 89 10.99 10.70 10.16
C GLN A 89 11.12 9.36 9.44
N GLU A 90 10.03 8.88 8.84
CA GLU A 90 10.02 7.65 8.06
C GLU A 90 10.89 7.79 6.80
N MET A 91 10.78 8.90 6.07
CA MET A 91 11.65 9.20 4.92
C MET A 91 13.13 9.21 5.32
N LYS A 92 13.47 9.78 6.49
CA LYS A 92 14.86 9.76 7.00
C LYS A 92 15.32 8.35 7.35
N MET A 93 14.46 7.52 7.96
CA MET A 93 14.78 6.12 8.23
C MET A 93 15.02 5.33 6.94
N MET A 94 14.23 5.58 5.89
CA MET A 94 14.43 4.97 4.57
C MET A 94 15.78 5.38 3.95
N ASN A 95 16.17 6.63 4.09
CA ASN A 95 17.47 7.12 3.61
C ASN A 95 18.64 6.52 4.41
N LEU A 96 18.48 6.32 5.72
CA LEU A 96 19.48 5.61 6.54
C LEU A 96 19.59 4.13 6.12
N LEU A 97 18.48 3.49 5.78
CA LEU A 97 18.48 2.15 5.20
C LEU A 97 19.20 2.12 3.85
N ALA A 98 18.91 3.08 2.95
CA ALA A 98 19.59 3.22 1.67
C ALA A 98 21.10 3.35 1.85
N GLN A 99 21.54 4.23 2.73
CA GLN A 99 22.96 4.40 3.08
C GLN A 99 23.56 3.09 3.59
N ARG A 100 22.89 2.40 4.52
CA ARG A 100 23.36 1.13 5.09
C ARG A 100 23.48 0.02 4.04
N LYS A 101 22.62 0.04 3.03
CA LYS A 101 22.59 -0.94 1.94
C LYS A 101 23.43 -0.54 0.72
N GLY A 102 24.08 0.62 0.75
CA GLY A 102 24.89 1.13 -0.36
C GLY A 102 24.06 1.59 -1.56
N VAL A 103 22.77 1.86 -1.37
CA VAL A 103 21.92 2.45 -2.41
C VAL A 103 22.19 3.95 -2.48
N THR A 104 22.58 4.42 -3.65
CA THR A 104 22.95 5.82 -3.88
C THR A 104 22.29 6.34 -5.15
N LEU A 105 22.26 7.67 -5.30
CA LEU A 105 21.80 8.32 -6.52
C LEU A 105 22.90 8.30 -7.58
N THR A 106 22.55 7.93 -8.81
CA THR A 106 23.42 8.04 -9.98
C THR A 106 23.51 9.51 -10.45
N SER A 107 24.48 9.81 -11.30
CA SER A 107 24.61 11.16 -11.87
C SER A 107 23.40 11.55 -12.75
N ALA A 108 22.82 10.59 -13.47
CA ALA A 108 21.63 10.82 -14.27
C ALA A 108 20.40 11.12 -13.39
N GLU A 109 20.18 10.36 -12.31
CA GLU A 109 19.10 10.61 -11.37
C GLU A 109 19.24 11.98 -10.69
N LYS A 110 20.45 12.35 -10.26
CA LYS A 110 20.72 13.68 -9.70
C LYS A 110 20.38 14.81 -10.66
N GLU A 111 20.66 14.63 -11.96
CA GLU A 111 20.32 15.62 -12.97
C GLU A 111 18.80 15.77 -13.17
N GLU A 112 18.05 14.66 -13.19
CA GLU A 112 16.59 14.74 -13.27
C GLU A 112 15.97 15.32 -12.01
N ILE A 113 16.50 14.95 -10.83
CA ILE A 113 16.09 15.55 -9.55
C ILE A 113 16.34 17.05 -9.55
N ARG A 114 17.49 17.51 -10.05
CA ARG A 114 17.81 18.92 -10.17
C ARG A 114 16.75 19.65 -10.99
N LYS A 115 16.40 19.14 -12.17
CA LYS A 115 15.35 19.72 -13.03
C LYS A 115 14.00 19.80 -12.32
N ALA A 116 13.58 18.73 -11.64
CA ALA A 116 12.33 18.70 -10.90
C ALA A 116 12.33 19.73 -9.76
N SER A 117 13.43 19.81 -9.01
CA SER A 117 13.56 20.78 -7.90
C SER A 117 13.59 22.23 -8.39
N GLU A 118 14.24 22.51 -9.50
CA GLU A 118 14.24 23.84 -10.14
C GLU A 118 12.84 24.24 -10.65
N GLU A 119 12.09 23.30 -11.27
CA GLU A 119 10.71 23.56 -11.69
C GLU A 119 9.84 23.89 -10.47
N TYR A 120 9.95 23.12 -9.39
CA TYR A 120 9.20 23.41 -8.16
C TYR A 120 9.60 24.76 -7.58
N PHE A 121 10.90 25.05 -7.44
CA PHE A 121 11.37 26.33 -6.92
C PHE A 121 10.87 27.52 -7.76
N ALA A 122 10.90 27.40 -9.07
CA ALA A 122 10.39 28.43 -9.99
C ALA A 122 8.87 28.63 -9.90
N SER A 123 8.11 27.65 -9.41
CA SER A 123 6.67 27.76 -9.20
C SER A 123 6.28 28.50 -7.92
N LEU A 124 7.24 28.71 -7.00
CA LEU A 124 6.98 29.32 -5.69
C LEU A 124 6.82 30.82 -5.77
N THR A 125 5.84 31.34 -5.05
CA THR A 125 5.67 32.77 -4.83
C THR A 125 6.65 33.31 -3.77
N LYS A 126 6.77 34.62 -3.67
CA LYS A 126 7.55 35.25 -2.59
C LYS A 126 6.97 34.94 -1.21
N ASP A 127 5.64 34.83 -1.10
CA ASP A 127 4.96 34.48 0.14
C ASP A 127 5.22 33.03 0.53
N ASP A 128 5.24 32.11 -0.45
CA ASP A 128 5.62 30.70 -0.21
C ASP A 128 7.05 30.58 0.33
N LEU A 129 8.01 31.24 -0.34
CA LEU A 129 9.42 31.25 0.07
C LEU A 129 9.60 31.88 1.45
N SER A 130 8.91 32.99 1.73
CA SER A 130 8.96 33.65 3.04
C SER A 130 8.37 32.78 4.15
N TYR A 131 7.29 32.06 3.86
CA TYR A 131 6.64 31.20 4.82
C TYR A 131 7.48 29.94 5.14
N MET A 132 8.04 29.30 4.14
CA MET A 132 8.88 28.13 4.32
C MET A 132 10.27 28.47 4.85
N GLY A 133 10.81 29.63 4.51
CA GLY A 133 12.21 29.97 4.76
C GLY A 133 13.21 29.08 4.02
N ALA A 134 12.74 28.34 3.02
CA ALA A 134 13.53 27.34 2.30
C ALA A 134 14.31 27.99 1.15
N THR A 135 15.53 27.50 0.97
CA THR A 135 16.41 27.82 -0.17
C THR A 135 16.18 26.78 -1.29
N GLU A 136 16.71 27.07 -2.48
CA GLU A 136 16.74 26.13 -3.59
C GLU A 136 17.47 24.82 -3.22
N GLU A 137 18.55 24.94 -2.42
CA GLU A 137 19.30 23.78 -1.90
C GLU A 137 18.46 22.93 -0.94
N ASP A 138 17.66 23.53 -0.06
CA ASP A 138 16.76 22.82 0.83
C ASP A 138 15.73 22.01 0.02
N ILE A 139 15.17 22.62 -1.01
CA ILE A 139 14.21 21.99 -1.91
C ILE A 139 14.85 20.82 -2.67
N ARG A 140 16.04 21.03 -3.23
CA ARG A 140 16.78 19.98 -3.93
C ARG A 140 17.06 18.79 -2.99
N THR A 141 17.51 19.07 -1.77
CA THR A 141 17.74 18.06 -0.74
C THR A 141 16.46 17.26 -0.47
N MET A 142 15.30 17.92 -0.36
CA MET A 142 14.02 17.23 -0.12
C MET A 142 13.64 16.31 -1.29
N TYR A 143 13.86 16.73 -2.54
CA TYR A 143 13.64 15.87 -3.72
C TYR A 143 14.63 14.70 -3.77
N GLU A 144 15.91 14.91 -3.45
CA GLU A 144 16.92 13.84 -3.40
C GLU A 144 16.57 12.79 -2.34
N GLU A 145 16.22 13.23 -1.14
CA GLU A 145 15.87 12.35 -0.03
C GLU A 145 14.55 11.60 -0.32
N TYR A 146 13.55 12.25 -0.92
CA TYR A 146 12.31 11.61 -1.30
C TYR A 146 12.50 10.60 -2.42
N TYR A 147 13.30 10.92 -3.44
CA TYR A 147 13.65 9.98 -4.50
C TYR A 147 14.40 8.76 -3.95
N LEU A 148 15.42 8.98 -3.12
CA LEU A 148 16.22 7.90 -2.55
C LEU A 148 15.37 6.98 -1.66
N SER A 149 14.41 7.52 -0.91
CA SER A 149 13.48 6.74 -0.09
C SER A 149 12.57 5.82 -0.93
N ASN A 150 12.18 6.24 -2.13
CA ASN A 150 11.43 5.41 -3.06
C ASN A 150 12.35 4.38 -3.76
N LYS A 151 13.53 4.81 -4.21
CA LYS A 151 14.50 3.96 -4.88
C LYS A 151 14.92 2.76 -4.04
N VAL A 152 15.15 2.94 -2.74
CA VAL A 152 15.60 1.85 -1.86
C VAL A 152 14.62 0.68 -1.82
N VAL A 153 13.32 0.93 -1.94
CA VAL A 153 12.29 -0.13 -2.01
C VAL A 153 12.50 -1.00 -3.24
N GLY A 154 12.65 -0.38 -4.40
CA GLY A 154 12.93 -1.08 -5.67
C GLY A 154 14.23 -1.87 -5.60
N GLU A 155 15.32 -1.23 -5.19
CA GLU A 155 16.65 -1.83 -5.14
C GLU A 155 16.74 -3.05 -4.19
N LEU A 156 16.08 -3.00 -3.05
CA LEU A 156 16.12 -4.11 -2.08
C LEU A 156 15.14 -5.25 -2.41
N THR A 157 14.25 -5.04 -3.36
CA THR A 157 13.27 -6.07 -3.74
C THR A 157 13.45 -6.60 -5.17
N LYS A 158 14.32 -5.99 -6.00
CA LYS A 158 14.48 -6.35 -7.42
C LYS A 158 14.94 -7.79 -7.67
N ASP A 159 15.79 -8.32 -6.78
CA ASP A 159 16.38 -9.66 -6.93
C ASP A 159 15.61 -10.74 -6.13
N LEU A 160 14.48 -10.36 -5.51
CA LEU A 160 13.65 -11.30 -4.77
C LEU A 160 12.75 -12.06 -5.73
N ASN A 161 12.52 -13.34 -5.47
CA ASN A 161 11.51 -14.10 -6.21
C ASN A 161 10.11 -13.67 -5.77
N LEU A 162 9.52 -12.75 -6.52
CA LEU A 162 8.19 -12.20 -6.30
C LEU A 162 7.17 -12.74 -7.32
N GLU A 163 7.53 -13.78 -8.06
CA GLU A 163 6.68 -14.35 -9.10
C GLU A 163 5.35 -14.86 -8.52
N ILE A 164 4.27 -14.52 -9.18
CA ILE A 164 2.92 -15.00 -8.92
C ILE A 164 2.50 -15.88 -10.09
N SER A 165 2.16 -17.13 -9.81
CA SER A 165 1.65 -18.03 -10.86
C SER A 165 0.23 -17.67 -11.25
N ASP A 166 -0.17 -18.02 -12.49
CA ASP A 166 -1.56 -17.84 -12.95
C ASP A 166 -2.53 -18.67 -12.09
N SER A 167 -2.09 -19.83 -11.61
CA SER A 167 -2.90 -20.64 -10.69
C SER A 167 -3.15 -19.97 -9.35
N GLU A 168 -2.17 -19.23 -8.82
CA GLU A 168 -2.30 -18.46 -7.57
C GLU A 168 -3.18 -17.23 -7.77
N ALA A 169 -3.04 -16.57 -8.91
CA ALA A 169 -3.80 -15.37 -9.24
C ALA A 169 -5.19 -15.67 -9.83
N LYS A 170 -5.50 -16.95 -10.12
CA LYS A 170 -6.71 -17.36 -10.85
C LYS A 170 -7.96 -16.66 -10.33
N VAL A 171 -8.73 -16.08 -11.24
CA VAL A 171 -10.06 -15.53 -11.02
C VAL A 171 -11.06 -16.29 -11.87
N ILE A 172 -12.19 -16.62 -11.29
CA ILE A 172 -13.33 -17.24 -11.96
C ILE A 172 -14.56 -16.33 -11.86
N LEU A 173 -15.50 -16.51 -12.79
CA LEU A 173 -16.80 -15.86 -12.75
C LEU A 173 -17.86 -16.91 -12.48
N VAL A 174 -18.67 -16.70 -11.47
CA VAL A 174 -19.75 -17.61 -11.08
C VAL A 174 -21.07 -16.87 -10.91
N ASP A 175 -22.17 -17.58 -11.16
CA ASP A 175 -23.49 -17.24 -10.65
C ASP A 175 -23.80 -18.07 -9.41
N GLN A 176 -24.55 -17.50 -8.49
CA GLN A 176 -24.93 -18.17 -7.25
C GLN A 176 -26.41 -17.97 -6.91
N ILE A 177 -26.99 -18.98 -6.25
CA ILE A 177 -28.24 -18.88 -5.51
C ILE A 177 -27.91 -19.13 -4.04
N VAL A 178 -28.32 -18.23 -3.17
CA VAL A 178 -28.02 -18.26 -1.73
C VAL A 178 -29.31 -18.43 -0.96
N MET A 179 -29.40 -19.43 -0.09
CA MET A 179 -30.59 -19.79 0.64
C MET A 179 -30.30 -20.11 2.10
N SER A 180 -31.30 -19.97 2.97
CA SER A 180 -31.18 -20.33 4.40
C SER A 180 -31.73 -21.73 4.70
N ASP A 181 -32.60 -22.28 3.85
CA ASP A 181 -33.18 -23.62 4.02
C ASP A 181 -32.52 -24.62 3.08
N LYS A 182 -31.99 -25.71 3.68
CA LYS A 182 -31.29 -26.75 2.95
C LYS A 182 -32.21 -27.52 2.01
N THR A 183 -33.38 -27.86 2.50
CA THR A 183 -34.33 -28.71 1.73
C THR A 183 -34.84 -27.93 0.50
N GLU A 184 -35.11 -26.65 0.69
CA GLU A 184 -35.48 -25.78 -0.42
C GLU A 184 -34.32 -25.60 -1.41
N ALA A 185 -33.10 -25.42 -0.94
CA ALA A 185 -31.91 -25.34 -1.79
C ALA A 185 -31.71 -26.64 -2.62
N GLU A 186 -31.90 -27.80 -2.03
CA GLU A 186 -31.84 -29.10 -2.76
C GLU A 186 -32.90 -29.18 -3.85
N ASN A 187 -34.12 -28.69 -3.59
CA ASN A 187 -35.19 -28.64 -4.59
C ASN A 187 -34.84 -27.66 -5.74
N VAL A 188 -34.29 -26.50 -5.42
CA VAL A 188 -33.86 -25.51 -6.43
C VAL A 188 -32.68 -26.04 -7.24
N LEU A 189 -31.73 -26.73 -6.61
CA LEU A 189 -30.62 -27.41 -7.31
C LEU A 189 -31.15 -28.42 -8.34
N SER A 190 -32.18 -29.22 -7.98
CA SER A 190 -32.81 -30.17 -8.90
C SER A 190 -33.44 -29.44 -10.10
N LYS A 191 -34.11 -28.30 -9.86
CA LYS A 191 -34.65 -27.45 -10.95
C LYS A 191 -33.53 -26.88 -11.83
N ALA A 192 -32.45 -26.39 -11.23
CA ALA A 192 -31.32 -25.80 -11.95
C ALA A 192 -30.59 -26.85 -12.83
N GLY A 193 -30.56 -28.10 -12.41
CA GLY A 193 -29.97 -29.19 -13.18
C GLY A 193 -30.86 -29.76 -14.30
N ALA A 194 -32.11 -29.33 -14.42
CA ALA A 194 -33.02 -29.79 -15.46
C ALA A 194 -32.63 -29.26 -16.86
N ALA A 195 -32.88 -30.06 -17.89
CA ALA A 195 -32.57 -29.63 -19.26
C ALA A 195 -33.33 -28.36 -19.65
N GLY A 196 -32.60 -27.35 -20.09
CA GLY A 196 -33.16 -26.03 -20.47
C GLY A 196 -33.50 -25.12 -19.31
N ALA A 197 -33.08 -25.41 -18.09
CA ALA A 197 -33.27 -24.53 -16.94
C ALA A 197 -32.56 -23.19 -17.13
N ASP A 198 -33.25 -22.11 -16.79
CA ASP A 198 -32.67 -20.77 -16.71
C ASP A 198 -32.16 -20.50 -15.28
N PHE A 199 -30.86 -20.70 -15.08
CA PHE A 199 -30.24 -20.48 -13.77
C PHE A 199 -30.42 -19.03 -13.28
N SER A 200 -30.35 -18.05 -14.18
CA SER A 200 -30.47 -16.64 -13.81
C SER A 200 -31.91 -16.29 -13.39
N ALA A 201 -32.92 -16.90 -14.01
CA ALA A 201 -34.31 -16.78 -13.57
C ALA A 201 -34.52 -17.41 -12.19
N LEU A 202 -33.99 -18.62 -11.95
CA LEU A 202 -34.04 -19.26 -10.64
C LEU A 202 -33.31 -18.45 -9.57
N ALA A 203 -32.14 -17.88 -9.90
CA ALA A 203 -31.41 -17.04 -8.97
C ALA A 203 -32.19 -15.78 -8.56
N LYS A 204 -32.89 -15.14 -9.50
CA LYS A 204 -33.77 -13.99 -9.21
C LYS A 204 -34.97 -14.36 -8.35
N GLU A 205 -35.51 -15.58 -8.53
CA GLU A 205 -36.69 -16.06 -7.82
C GLU A 205 -36.39 -16.52 -6.40
N TYR A 206 -35.28 -17.28 -6.22
CA TYR A 206 -35.03 -17.99 -4.98
C TYR A 206 -33.87 -17.44 -4.15
N SER A 207 -32.94 -16.65 -4.73
CA SER A 207 -31.78 -16.19 -3.97
C SER A 207 -32.15 -15.11 -2.95
N GLU A 208 -31.82 -15.36 -1.70
CA GLU A 208 -31.94 -14.36 -0.61
C GLU A 208 -30.92 -13.21 -0.74
N ASN A 209 -29.89 -13.38 -1.54
CA ASN A 209 -28.85 -12.39 -1.79
C ASN A 209 -29.05 -11.78 -3.18
N GLY A 210 -29.11 -10.44 -3.27
CA GLY A 210 -29.23 -9.72 -4.55
C GLY A 210 -28.02 -9.85 -5.48
N THR A 211 -26.86 -10.29 -4.97
CA THR A 211 -25.65 -10.49 -5.77
C THR A 211 -25.64 -11.91 -6.35
N ILE A 212 -26.08 -12.01 -7.60
CA ILE A 212 -26.12 -13.30 -8.33
C ILE A 212 -24.74 -13.60 -8.91
N GLU A 213 -24.21 -12.70 -9.73
CA GLU A 213 -22.90 -12.86 -10.39
C GLU A 213 -21.76 -12.37 -9.50
N ARG A 214 -20.68 -13.14 -9.43
CA ARG A 214 -19.48 -12.81 -8.65
C ARG A 214 -18.20 -13.23 -9.34
N LYS A 215 -17.21 -12.36 -9.32
CA LYS A 215 -15.81 -12.70 -9.56
C LYS A 215 -15.18 -13.18 -8.25
N ILE A 216 -14.46 -14.30 -8.30
CA ILE A 216 -13.82 -14.90 -7.15
C ILE A 216 -12.36 -15.16 -7.45
N GLY A 217 -11.47 -14.57 -6.65
CA GLY A 217 -10.04 -14.87 -6.70
C GLY A 217 -9.68 -16.06 -5.80
N LYS A 218 -8.82 -16.95 -6.29
CA LYS A 218 -8.40 -18.13 -5.55
C LYS A 218 -7.70 -17.77 -4.24
N GLY A 219 -8.14 -18.34 -3.12
CA GLY A 219 -7.57 -18.10 -1.79
C GLY A 219 -8.03 -16.80 -1.11
N GLU A 220 -9.02 -16.09 -1.66
CA GLU A 220 -9.56 -14.87 -1.02
C GLU A 220 -10.48 -15.19 0.15
N ASN A 221 -11.28 -16.23 0.02
CA ASN A 221 -12.21 -16.69 1.04
C ASN A 221 -12.18 -18.22 1.16
N PRO A 222 -11.07 -18.80 1.65
CA PRO A 222 -10.92 -20.25 1.72
C PRO A 222 -12.04 -20.90 2.53
N GLY A 223 -12.72 -21.86 1.94
CA GLY A 223 -13.83 -22.59 2.55
C GLY A 223 -14.60 -23.42 1.54
N PRO A 224 -15.66 -24.14 1.98
CA PRO A 224 -16.43 -25.04 1.13
C PRO A 224 -16.99 -24.37 -0.13
N TYR A 225 -17.40 -23.10 -0.03
CA TYR A 225 -17.89 -22.35 -1.18
C TYR A 225 -16.81 -22.14 -2.24
N GLU A 226 -15.62 -21.68 -1.84
CA GLU A 226 -14.51 -21.44 -2.78
C GLU A 226 -14.04 -22.77 -3.39
N ASP A 227 -13.88 -23.81 -2.58
CA ASP A 227 -13.44 -25.13 -3.05
C ASP A 227 -14.41 -25.69 -4.10
N ALA A 228 -15.72 -25.59 -3.84
CA ALA A 228 -16.74 -26.03 -4.79
C ALA A 228 -16.70 -25.19 -6.07
N ALA A 229 -16.65 -23.85 -5.97
CA ALA A 229 -16.63 -22.96 -7.13
C ALA A 229 -15.44 -23.23 -8.05
N PHE A 230 -14.22 -23.37 -7.48
CA PHE A 230 -13.00 -23.65 -8.24
C PHE A 230 -12.89 -25.08 -8.79
N SER A 231 -13.76 -26.00 -8.35
CA SER A 231 -13.84 -27.36 -8.90
C SER A 231 -14.66 -27.45 -10.19
N LEU A 232 -15.45 -26.40 -10.50
CA LEU A 232 -16.35 -26.37 -11.64
C LEU A 232 -15.63 -25.88 -12.90
N SER A 233 -15.98 -26.51 -14.03
CA SER A 233 -15.66 -25.97 -15.36
C SER A 233 -16.78 -25.04 -15.87
N THR A 234 -16.46 -24.21 -16.85
CA THR A 234 -17.42 -23.30 -17.49
C THR A 234 -18.71 -24.03 -17.90
N GLY A 235 -19.84 -23.50 -17.48
CA GLY A 235 -21.18 -24.04 -17.69
C GLY A 235 -21.64 -25.08 -16.67
N GLN A 236 -20.76 -25.58 -15.81
CA GLN A 236 -21.14 -26.57 -14.79
C GLN A 236 -21.83 -25.91 -13.59
N ILE A 237 -22.75 -26.68 -12.99
CA ILE A 237 -23.42 -26.35 -11.73
C ILE A 237 -22.86 -27.28 -10.64
N SER A 238 -22.77 -26.81 -9.40
CA SER A 238 -22.34 -27.62 -8.26
C SER A 238 -23.18 -28.90 -8.17
N PRO A 239 -22.55 -30.08 -8.02
CA PRO A 239 -23.28 -31.37 -8.03
C PRO A 239 -24.15 -31.57 -6.79
N ALA A 240 -23.88 -30.78 -5.75
CA ALA A 240 -24.65 -30.75 -4.50
C ALA A 240 -24.76 -29.29 -4.02
N VAL A 241 -25.71 -29.05 -3.13
CA VAL A 241 -25.81 -27.82 -2.36
C VAL A 241 -24.56 -27.67 -1.49
N VAL A 242 -23.94 -26.50 -1.54
CA VAL A 242 -22.73 -26.19 -0.77
C VAL A 242 -23.11 -25.45 0.49
N GLU A 243 -22.79 -26.02 1.64
CA GLU A 243 -22.99 -25.36 2.93
C GLU A 243 -21.73 -24.60 3.34
N ASP A 244 -21.86 -23.29 3.53
CA ASP A 244 -20.79 -22.41 4.00
C ASP A 244 -21.35 -21.29 4.85
N GLN A 245 -20.75 -21.03 6.00
CA GLN A 245 -21.09 -19.95 6.95
C GLN A 245 -22.59 -19.92 7.32
N GLY A 246 -23.24 -21.09 7.42
CA GLY A 246 -24.65 -21.21 7.79
C GLY A 246 -25.64 -20.84 6.68
N LYS A 247 -25.18 -20.77 5.44
CA LYS A 247 -25.98 -20.61 4.23
C LYS A 247 -25.76 -21.78 3.28
N TYR A 248 -26.68 -21.94 2.34
CA TYR A 248 -26.69 -22.98 1.33
C TYR A 248 -26.58 -22.33 -0.04
N TYR A 249 -25.62 -22.81 -0.83
CA TYR A 249 -25.26 -22.22 -2.12
C TYR A 249 -25.45 -23.24 -3.25
N ILE A 250 -26.04 -22.78 -4.34
CA ILE A 250 -26.01 -23.45 -5.64
C ILE A 250 -25.14 -22.58 -6.54
N ILE A 251 -24.08 -23.13 -7.11
CA ILE A 251 -23.07 -22.39 -7.82
C ILE A 251 -23.04 -22.86 -9.28
N ARG A 252 -23.09 -21.92 -10.22
CA ARG A 252 -22.83 -22.17 -11.64
C ARG A 252 -21.56 -21.45 -12.06
N CYS A 253 -20.60 -22.16 -12.62
CA CYS A 253 -19.42 -21.54 -13.20
C CYS A 253 -19.79 -20.92 -14.55
N VAL A 254 -19.64 -19.60 -14.68
CA VAL A 254 -19.85 -18.83 -15.91
C VAL A 254 -18.57 -18.81 -16.74
N ASN A 255 -17.43 -18.60 -16.08
CA ASN A 255 -16.11 -18.62 -16.69
C ASN A 255 -15.11 -19.16 -15.67
N ASP A 256 -14.51 -20.31 -15.95
CA ASP A 256 -13.55 -20.97 -15.06
C ASP A 256 -12.14 -20.38 -15.13
N TYR A 257 -11.92 -19.39 -16.00
CA TYR A 257 -10.68 -18.60 -16.08
C TYR A 257 -10.93 -17.22 -16.70
N ASP A 258 -11.22 -16.21 -15.86
CA ASP A 258 -11.28 -14.81 -16.29
C ASP A 258 -9.85 -14.27 -16.47
N GLN A 259 -9.39 -14.25 -17.71
CA GLN A 259 -8.01 -13.90 -18.07
C GLN A 259 -7.65 -12.48 -17.62
N ASP A 260 -8.51 -11.49 -17.90
CA ASP A 260 -8.22 -10.08 -17.60
C ASP A 260 -8.18 -9.86 -16.08
N ALA A 261 -9.18 -10.35 -15.36
CA ALA A 261 -9.22 -10.26 -13.90
C ALA A 261 -8.06 -11.04 -13.23
N THR A 262 -7.64 -12.16 -13.83
CA THR A 262 -6.47 -12.92 -13.35
C THR A 262 -5.18 -12.12 -13.52
N GLN A 263 -4.98 -11.43 -14.65
CA GLN A 263 -3.79 -10.61 -14.88
C GLN A 263 -3.77 -9.37 -13.96
N GLU A 264 -4.91 -8.71 -13.79
CA GLU A 264 -5.05 -7.58 -12.85
C GLU A 264 -4.72 -8.04 -11.41
N ARG A 265 -5.30 -9.16 -10.97
CA ARG A 265 -5.03 -9.73 -9.65
C ARG A 265 -3.58 -10.15 -9.48
N LYS A 266 -2.96 -10.72 -10.52
CA LYS A 266 -1.54 -11.10 -10.54
C LYS A 266 -0.65 -9.90 -10.27
N ALA A 267 -0.92 -8.76 -10.92
CA ALA A 267 -0.20 -7.52 -10.69
C ALA A 267 -0.40 -7.02 -9.24
N GLY A 268 -1.62 -7.06 -8.72
CA GLY A 268 -1.92 -6.68 -7.33
C GLY A 268 -1.21 -7.57 -6.30
N LEU A 269 -1.22 -8.89 -6.50
CA LEU A 269 -0.52 -9.85 -5.63
C LEU A 269 1.01 -9.65 -5.67
N HIS A 270 1.57 -9.36 -6.85
CA HIS A 270 2.99 -9.04 -7.00
C HIS A 270 3.37 -7.79 -6.18
N GLN A 271 2.61 -6.71 -6.30
CA GLN A 271 2.84 -5.49 -5.51
C GLN A 271 2.71 -5.74 -4.00
N LYS A 272 1.70 -6.51 -3.59
CA LYS A 272 1.52 -6.93 -2.20
C LYS A 272 2.73 -7.71 -1.69
N ARG A 273 3.20 -8.71 -2.44
CA ARG A 273 4.38 -9.53 -2.09
C ARG A 273 5.66 -8.69 -2.01
N LYS A 274 5.82 -7.75 -2.95
CA LYS A 274 6.93 -6.78 -2.95
C LYS A 274 6.92 -5.93 -1.67
N LYS A 275 5.75 -5.40 -1.32
CA LYS A 275 5.58 -4.63 -0.08
C LYS A 275 5.89 -5.45 1.16
N GLU A 276 5.33 -6.65 1.28
CA GLU A 276 5.56 -7.55 2.43
C GLU A 276 7.04 -7.90 2.58
N ALA A 277 7.72 -8.19 1.48
CA ALA A 277 9.16 -8.48 1.48
C ALA A 277 9.98 -7.27 1.94
N PHE A 278 9.64 -6.08 1.45
CA PHE A 278 10.29 -4.85 1.89
C PHE A 278 9.99 -4.55 3.37
N ASP A 279 8.75 -4.69 3.83
CA ASP A 279 8.35 -4.46 5.22
C ASP A 279 9.14 -5.35 6.20
N GLN A 280 9.47 -6.58 5.79
CA GLN A 280 10.33 -7.46 6.60
C GLN A 280 11.76 -6.92 6.72
N ILE A 281 12.36 -6.51 5.60
CA ILE A 281 13.71 -5.91 5.56
C ILE A 281 13.75 -4.64 6.41
N TYR A 282 12.76 -3.78 6.24
CA TYR A 282 12.68 -2.49 6.91
C TYR A 282 12.40 -2.64 8.42
N SER A 283 11.51 -3.53 8.80
CA SER A 283 11.22 -3.82 10.21
C SER A 283 12.45 -4.37 10.94
N GLN A 284 13.22 -5.24 10.29
CA GLN A 284 14.47 -5.74 10.83
C GLN A 284 15.49 -4.61 10.98
N PHE A 285 15.62 -3.75 9.97
CA PHE A 285 16.51 -2.58 10.03
C PHE A 285 16.16 -1.66 11.20
N LYS A 286 14.89 -1.29 11.37
CA LYS A 286 14.44 -0.44 12.50
C LYS A 286 14.74 -1.07 13.86
N LYS A 287 14.57 -2.37 13.98
CA LYS A 287 14.87 -3.10 15.23
C LYS A 287 16.36 -3.09 15.58
N GLU A 288 17.23 -3.24 14.57
CA GLU A 288 18.68 -3.25 14.74
C GLU A 288 19.28 -1.85 14.92
N ASN A 289 18.59 -0.82 14.40
CA ASN A 289 19.04 0.56 14.40
C ASN A 289 17.98 1.48 15.03
N PRO A 290 17.77 1.41 16.35
CA PRO A 290 16.84 2.29 17.01
C PRO A 290 17.34 3.75 16.91
N VAL A 291 16.54 4.61 16.30
CA VAL A 291 16.83 6.04 16.10
C VAL A 291 15.81 6.85 16.86
N THR A 292 16.28 7.82 17.65
CA THR A 292 15.42 8.83 18.26
C THR A 292 15.57 10.14 17.49
N PHE A 293 14.44 10.70 17.04
CA PHE A 293 14.44 11.99 16.34
C PHE A 293 14.18 13.13 17.30
N SER A 294 15.00 14.21 17.17
CA SER A 294 14.75 15.45 17.90
C SER A 294 13.42 16.09 17.45
N ASN A 295 12.68 16.57 18.43
CA ASN A 295 11.40 17.26 18.22
C ASN A 295 11.52 18.79 18.28
N ASP A 296 12.74 19.34 18.39
CA ASP A 296 12.94 20.78 18.66
C ASP A 296 12.37 21.68 17.56
N ILE A 297 12.52 21.27 16.29
CA ILE A 297 12.03 22.09 15.17
C ILE A 297 10.51 22.19 15.15
N TRP A 298 9.80 21.14 15.59
CA TRP A 298 8.33 21.05 15.50
C TRP A 298 7.60 22.06 16.39
N ARG A 299 8.24 22.53 17.46
CA ARG A 299 7.74 23.63 18.29
C ARG A 299 7.70 24.97 17.56
N ASN A 300 8.47 25.11 16.47
CA ASN A 300 8.59 26.31 15.67
C ASN A 300 7.77 26.27 14.40
N VAL A 301 7.13 25.13 14.08
CA VAL A 301 6.20 25.03 12.96
C VAL A 301 4.98 25.90 13.27
N LYS A 302 4.70 26.84 12.39
CA LYS A 302 3.54 27.71 12.49
C LYS A 302 2.68 27.57 11.25
N PHE A 303 1.39 27.36 11.46
CA PHE A 303 0.41 27.42 10.40
C PHE A 303 0.01 28.87 10.17
N SER A 304 0.26 29.36 8.97
CA SER A 304 -0.38 30.60 8.53
C SER A 304 -1.86 30.33 8.30
N LYS A 305 -2.73 31.19 8.82
CA LYS A 305 -4.19 31.09 8.62
C LYS A 305 -4.67 31.99 7.46
N ASP A 306 -3.75 32.65 6.78
CA ASP A 306 -4.05 33.44 5.58
C ASP A 306 -3.97 32.60 4.30
N ASP A 307 -4.41 33.17 3.18
CA ASP A 307 -4.44 32.54 1.87
C ASP A 307 -3.30 33.01 0.95
N LYS A 308 -2.22 33.58 1.52
CA LYS A 308 -1.11 34.13 0.73
C LYS A 308 -0.21 33.04 0.17
N THR A 309 -0.05 31.95 0.92
CA THR A 309 0.75 30.81 0.48
C THR A 309 -0.09 29.86 -0.34
N THR A 310 0.43 29.43 -1.49
CA THR A 310 -0.34 28.68 -2.48
C THR A 310 0.30 27.36 -2.92
N THR A 311 1.58 27.13 -2.61
CA THR A 311 2.31 25.94 -3.04
C THR A 311 1.65 24.65 -2.52
N ALA A 312 1.30 23.74 -3.45
CA ALA A 312 0.70 22.43 -3.13
C ALA A 312 1.21 21.33 -4.06
N ASN A 313 2.14 21.64 -4.98
CA ASN A 313 2.50 20.84 -6.13
C ASN A 313 3.84 20.07 -6.00
N PHE A 314 4.45 20.02 -4.80
CA PHE A 314 5.71 19.30 -4.59
C PHE A 314 5.66 17.86 -5.10
N PHE A 315 4.67 17.09 -4.67
CA PHE A 315 4.52 15.68 -5.10
C PHE A 315 3.98 15.54 -6.52
N GLU A 316 3.27 16.53 -7.04
CA GLU A 316 2.78 16.52 -8.43
C GLU A 316 3.96 16.68 -9.40
N ILE A 317 4.83 17.66 -9.16
CA ILE A 317 6.05 17.85 -9.96
C ILE A 317 6.96 16.62 -9.82
N TYR A 318 7.13 16.06 -8.63
CA TYR A 318 7.88 14.82 -8.46
C TYR A 318 7.34 13.70 -9.38
N ARG A 319 6.04 13.44 -9.36
CA ARG A 319 5.42 12.40 -10.20
C ARG A 319 5.57 12.67 -11.70
N LYS A 320 5.57 13.94 -12.12
CA LYS A 320 5.79 14.31 -13.52
C LYS A 320 7.16 13.84 -14.06
N TYR A 321 8.18 13.85 -13.22
CA TYR A 321 9.55 13.45 -13.58
C TYR A 321 9.85 11.98 -13.31
N PHE A 322 9.17 11.36 -12.33
CA PHE A 322 9.52 10.05 -11.79
C PHE A 322 8.30 9.10 -11.66
N SER A 323 7.25 9.31 -12.48
CA SER A 323 6.19 8.29 -12.61
C SER A 323 6.73 7.11 -13.40
N ASP A 324 6.64 5.91 -12.82
CA ASP A 324 6.87 4.63 -13.50
C ASP A 324 5.81 4.38 -14.60
#